data_2f49d4dfe37edb2b571f498272bd152e
#
_entry.id   2f49d4dfe37edb2b571f498272bd152e
#
_cell.length_a   1.000
_cell.length_b   1.000
_cell.length_c   1.000
_cell.angle_alpha   90.00
_cell.angle_beta   90.00
_cell.angle_gamma   90.00
#
_symmetry.space_group_name_H-M   'P 1'
#
loop_
_entity.id
_entity.type
_entity.pdbx_description
1 polymer ?
#
loop_
_entity_poly.entity_id
_entity_poly.type
_entity_poly.pdbx_seq_one_letter_code
_entity_poly.pdbx_strand_id
1 'polypeptide(L)'
;MEIFKIVGVGFVSAISAILLKQTKPELAFAVTIAGVIIVLMLSATLLEQTIGALDSVSKLTGVENGLVKILLKIVGIGYLTEFAAGILQDFGAPGVADKIVLGGKLTIVAVSLPLIFRVLTVLNAFLGLI
;
A
#
# COMPACT_ATOMS: atom_id res chain seq x y z
N MET A 1 13.40 16.86 -5.89
CA MET A 1 12.29 16.41 -5.08
C MET A 1 11.48 15.35 -5.80
N GLU A 2 11.39 14.21 -5.17
CA GLU A 2 10.78 13.05 -5.80
C GLU A 2 9.26 13.17 -5.93
N ILE A 3 8.62 13.89 -4.99
CA ILE A 3 7.18 14.10 -5.06
C ILE A 3 6.77 14.85 -6.34
N PHE A 4 7.55 15.80 -6.77
CA PHE A 4 7.26 16.54 -8.02
C PHE A 4 7.37 15.63 -9.24
N LYS A 5 8.33 14.69 -9.24
CA LYS A 5 8.45 13.71 -10.31
C LYS A 5 7.26 12.77 -10.34
N ILE A 6 6.86 12.28 -9.17
CA ILE A 6 5.71 11.37 -9.03
C ILE A 6 4.43 12.06 -9.51
N VAL A 7 4.19 13.28 -9.04
CA VAL A 7 3.01 14.06 -9.44
C VAL A 7 3.04 14.37 -10.93
N GLY A 8 4.21 14.76 -11.45
CA GLY A 8 4.38 15.04 -12.88
C GLY A 8 4.08 13.85 -13.77
N VAL A 9 4.65 12.69 -13.44
CA VAL A 9 4.38 11.45 -14.18
C VAL A 9 2.90 11.09 -14.06
N GLY A 10 2.31 11.25 -12.88
CA GLY A 10 0.89 10.97 -12.68
C GLY A 10 0.00 11.84 -13.56
N PHE A 11 0.26 13.15 -13.61
CA PHE A 11 -0.53 14.07 -14.46
C PHE A 11 -0.35 13.77 -15.94
N VAL A 12 0.88 13.55 -16.40
CA VAL A 12 1.14 13.23 -17.80
C VAL A 12 0.43 11.95 -18.19
N SER A 13 0.53 10.91 -17.36
CA SER A 13 -0.12 9.63 -17.61
C SER A 13 -1.63 9.77 -17.65
N ALA A 14 -2.20 10.50 -16.69
CA ALA A 14 -3.65 10.69 -16.60
C ALA A 14 -4.19 11.47 -17.80
N ILE A 15 -3.54 12.56 -18.17
CA ILE A 15 -3.96 13.37 -19.33
C ILE A 15 -3.85 12.55 -20.61
N SER A 16 -2.75 11.82 -20.79
CA SER A 16 -2.56 10.95 -21.95
C SER A 16 -3.63 9.88 -22.03
N ALA A 17 -3.95 9.23 -20.90
CA ALA A 17 -4.98 8.20 -20.85
C ALA A 17 -6.36 8.77 -21.19
N ILE A 18 -6.69 9.94 -20.66
CA ILE A 18 -7.98 10.59 -20.95
C ILE A 18 -8.11 10.92 -22.43
N LEU A 19 -7.08 11.46 -23.03
CA LEU A 19 -7.08 11.78 -24.45
C LEU A 19 -7.21 10.52 -25.32
N LEU A 20 -6.51 9.45 -25.00
CA LEU A 20 -6.54 8.20 -25.73
C LEU A 20 -7.86 7.45 -25.54
N LYS A 21 -8.51 7.62 -24.42
CA LYS A 21 -9.76 6.91 -24.11
C LYS A 21 -10.87 7.20 -25.12
N GLN A 22 -10.87 8.40 -25.73
CA GLN A 22 -11.87 8.81 -26.70
C GLN A 22 -11.66 8.16 -28.08
N THR A 23 -10.39 7.88 -28.44
CA THR A 23 -10.04 7.37 -29.74
C THR A 23 -9.58 5.91 -29.73
N LYS A 24 -8.75 5.56 -28.75
CA LYS A 24 -8.18 4.22 -28.63
C LYS A 24 -8.18 3.77 -27.17
N PRO A 25 -9.32 3.23 -26.68
CA PRO A 25 -9.44 2.82 -25.28
C PRO A 25 -8.38 1.80 -24.85
N GLU A 26 -7.95 0.92 -25.76
CA GLU A 26 -6.93 -0.08 -25.47
C GLU A 26 -5.58 0.56 -25.12
N LEU A 27 -5.21 1.61 -25.86
CA LEU A 27 -3.99 2.36 -25.56
C LEU A 27 -4.11 3.17 -24.30
N ALA A 28 -5.31 3.68 -23.97
CA ALA A 28 -5.56 4.37 -22.71
C ALA A 28 -5.29 3.44 -21.52
N PHE A 29 -5.75 2.20 -21.61
CA PHE A 29 -5.48 1.18 -20.59
C PHE A 29 -3.98 0.96 -20.41
N ALA A 30 -3.28 0.75 -21.54
CA ALA A 30 -1.83 0.51 -21.52
C ALA A 30 -1.06 1.69 -20.92
N VAL A 31 -1.43 2.92 -21.27
CA VAL A 31 -0.79 4.14 -20.74
C VAL A 31 -1.04 4.27 -19.25
N THR A 32 -2.25 3.98 -18.79
CA THR A 32 -2.57 4.03 -17.35
C THR A 32 -1.73 3.04 -16.57
N ILE A 33 -1.64 1.80 -17.04
CA ILE A 33 -0.83 0.76 -16.39
C ILE A 33 0.65 1.17 -16.37
N ALA A 34 1.17 1.64 -17.51
CA ALA A 34 2.56 2.08 -17.59
C ALA A 34 2.85 3.24 -16.62
N GLY A 35 1.94 4.22 -16.58
CA GLY A 35 2.08 5.35 -15.68
C GLY A 35 2.09 4.94 -14.21
N VAL A 36 1.20 4.03 -13.83
CA VAL A 36 1.14 3.50 -12.47
C VAL A 36 2.43 2.75 -12.13
N ILE A 37 2.94 1.93 -13.03
CA ILE A 37 4.20 1.21 -12.81
C ILE A 37 5.35 2.20 -12.59
N ILE A 38 5.45 3.24 -13.41
CA ILE A 38 6.49 4.26 -13.26
C ILE A 38 6.37 4.98 -11.93
N VAL A 39 5.16 5.37 -11.53
CA VAL A 39 4.92 6.00 -10.23
C VAL A 39 5.33 5.07 -9.09
N LEU A 40 5.00 3.80 -9.18
CA LEU A 40 5.39 2.83 -8.16
C LEU A 40 6.91 2.66 -8.09
N MET A 41 7.59 2.63 -9.24
CA MET A 41 9.05 2.55 -9.26
C MET A 41 9.70 3.77 -8.63
N LEU A 42 9.18 4.96 -8.90
CA LEU A 42 9.68 6.18 -8.28
C LEU A 42 9.40 6.19 -6.78
N SER A 43 8.28 5.61 -6.36
CA SER A 43 7.91 5.52 -4.94
C SER A 43 8.70 4.45 -4.19
N ALA A 44 9.26 3.48 -4.88
CA ALA A 44 10.00 2.37 -4.26
C ALA A 44 11.19 2.87 -3.45
N THR A 45 11.89 3.89 -3.91
CA THR A 45 13.01 4.49 -3.18
C THR A 45 12.55 5.05 -1.83
N LEU A 46 11.39 5.73 -1.82
CA LEU A 46 10.81 6.25 -0.59
C LEU A 46 10.41 5.13 0.35
N LEU A 47 9.89 4.04 -0.20
CA LEU A 47 9.53 2.86 0.58
C LEU A 47 10.76 2.23 1.24
N GLU A 48 11.86 2.08 0.49
CA GLU A 48 13.11 1.57 1.03
C GLU A 48 13.63 2.44 2.19
N GLN A 49 13.57 3.75 2.04
CA GLN A 49 13.97 4.69 3.09
C GLN A 49 13.09 4.54 4.33
N THR A 50 11.79 4.36 4.15
CA THR A 50 10.86 4.16 5.24
C THR A 50 11.14 2.86 5.99
N ILE A 51 11.39 1.78 5.26
CA ILE A 51 11.74 0.48 5.84
C ILE A 51 13.03 0.59 6.65
N GLY A 52 14.04 1.27 6.10
CA GLY A 52 15.30 1.50 6.80
C GLY A 52 15.13 2.29 8.09
N ALA A 53 14.27 3.32 8.06
CA ALA A 53 13.97 4.12 9.25
C ALA A 53 13.28 3.29 10.31
N LEU A 54 12.31 2.46 9.93
CA LEU A 54 11.61 1.56 10.85
C LEU A 54 12.55 0.55 11.48
N ASP A 55 13.47 0.00 10.69
CA ASP A 55 14.47 -0.94 11.20
C ASP A 55 15.38 -0.27 12.23
N SER A 56 15.82 0.96 11.96
CA SER A 56 16.63 1.75 12.90
C SER A 56 15.89 2.01 14.19
N VAL A 57 14.61 2.38 14.11
CA VAL A 57 13.77 2.60 15.30
C VAL A 57 13.62 1.31 16.09
N SER A 58 13.42 0.18 15.41
CA SER A 58 13.31 -1.13 16.03
C SER A 58 14.57 -1.47 16.82
N LYS A 59 15.75 -1.21 16.26
CA LYS A 59 17.02 -1.47 16.94
C LYS A 59 17.23 -0.59 18.16
N LEU A 60 16.81 0.68 18.08
CA LEU A 60 16.99 1.62 19.18
C LEU A 60 16.02 1.36 20.34
N THR A 61 14.79 0.96 20.03
CA THR A 61 13.73 0.77 21.03
C THR A 61 13.67 -0.65 21.58
N GLY A 62 14.36 -1.59 20.96
CA GLY A 62 14.29 -3.01 21.35
C GLY A 62 13.01 -3.70 20.95
N VAL A 63 12.21 -3.08 20.08
CA VAL A 63 11.00 -3.71 19.54
C VAL A 63 11.39 -4.89 18.67
N GLU A 64 10.69 -6.01 18.82
CA GLU A 64 11.01 -7.20 18.04
C GLU A 64 10.81 -6.99 16.54
N ASN A 65 11.76 -7.52 15.75
CA ASN A 65 11.69 -7.46 14.28
C ASN A 65 10.40 -8.08 13.74
N GLY A 66 9.84 -9.08 14.43
CA GLY A 66 8.60 -9.71 14.04
C GLY A 66 7.41 -8.75 13.99
N LEU A 67 7.35 -7.80 14.93
CA LEU A 67 6.28 -6.79 14.95
C LEU A 67 6.41 -5.84 13.77
N VAL A 68 7.63 -5.40 13.45
CA VAL A 68 7.88 -4.54 12.30
C VAL A 68 7.48 -5.23 11.00
N LYS A 69 7.82 -6.52 10.86
CA LYS A 69 7.43 -7.30 9.68
C LYS A 69 5.92 -7.37 9.51
N ILE A 70 5.18 -7.59 10.61
CA ILE A 70 3.71 -7.63 10.58
C ILE A 70 3.15 -6.27 10.15
N LEU A 71 3.68 -5.18 10.71
CA LEU A 71 3.24 -3.84 10.33
C LEU A 71 3.49 -3.57 8.85
N LEU A 72 4.65 -3.97 8.32
CA LEU A 72 4.97 -3.81 6.90
C LEU A 72 4.02 -4.63 6.03
N LYS A 73 3.66 -5.84 6.44
CA LYS A 73 2.68 -6.65 5.73
C LYS A 73 1.32 -5.97 5.68
N ILE A 74 0.87 -5.42 6.80
CA ILE A 74 -0.42 -4.72 6.88
C ILE A 74 -0.43 -3.52 5.92
N VAL A 75 0.63 -2.72 5.96
CA VAL A 75 0.76 -1.55 5.08
C VAL A 75 0.80 -1.98 3.61
N GLY A 76 1.57 -3.02 3.29
CA GLY A 76 1.67 -3.54 1.94
C GLY A 76 0.34 -4.05 1.41
N ILE A 77 -0.40 -4.78 2.23
CA ILE A 77 -1.73 -5.30 1.86
C ILE A 77 -2.69 -4.13 1.62
N GLY A 78 -2.65 -3.10 2.47
CA GLY A 78 -3.48 -1.91 2.30
C GLY A 78 -3.22 -1.21 0.98
N TYR A 79 -1.96 -0.96 0.65
CA TYR A 79 -1.59 -0.31 -0.59
C TYR A 79 -1.93 -1.16 -1.82
N LEU A 80 -1.66 -2.46 -1.76
CA LEU A 80 -2.00 -3.36 -2.86
C LEU A 80 -3.51 -3.39 -3.11
N THR A 81 -4.28 -3.41 -2.04
CA THR A 81 -5.75 -3.40 -2.11
C THR A 81 -6.25 -2.11 -2.75
N GLU A 82 -5.75 -0.96 -2.31
CA GLU A 82 -6.12 0.33 -2.89
C GLU A 82 -5.75 0.42 -4.36
N PHE A 83 -4.57 -0.04 -4.70
CA PHE A 83 -4.08 -0.04 -6.07
C PHE A 83 -4.99 -0.87 -6.97
N ALA A 84 -5.26 -2.10 -6.58
CA ALA A 84 -6.10 -3.00 -7.38
C ALA A 84 -7.54 -2.48 -7.51
N ALA A 85 -8.12 -2.02 -6.40
CA ALA A 85 -9.47 -1.49 -6.41
C ALA A 85 -9.57 -0.22 -7.25
N GLY A 86 -8.56 0.66 -7.15
CA GLY A 86 -8.53 1.90 -7.93
C GLY A 86 -8.51 1.65 -9.43
N ILE A 87 -7.69 0.70 -9.89
CA ILE A 87 -7.65 0.32 -11.30
C ILE A 87 -9.01 -0.18 -11.78
N LEU A 88 -9.65 -1.05 -10.99
CA LEU A 88 -10.93 -1.63 -11.38
C LEU A 88 -12.04 -0.60 -11.38
N GLN A 89 -12.03 0.35 -10.46
CA GLN A 89 -12.99 1.46 -10.47
C GLN A 89 -12.82 2.33 -11.71
N ASP A 90 -11.56 2.63 -12.07
CA ASP A 90 -11.26 3.45 -13.23
C ASP A 90 -11.73 2.80 -14.53
N PHE A 91 -11.73 1.48 -14.59
CA PHE A 91 -12.16 0.75 -15.78
C PHE A 91 -13.60 0.23 -15.71
N GLY A 92 -14.38 0.74 -14.76
CA GLY A 92 -15.82 0.51 -14.75
C GLY A 92 -16.28 -0.77 -14.08
N ALA A 93 -15.48 -1.31 -13.16
CA ALA A 93 -15.84 -2.51 -12.40
C ALA A 93 -15.89 -2.22 -10.89
N PRO A 94 -16.76 -1.28 -10.43
CA PRO A 94 -16.80 -0.91 -9.01
C PRO A 94 -17.24 -2.05 -8.09
N GLY A 95 -18.09 -2.95 -8.58
CA GLY A 95 -18.52 -4.10 -7.78
C GLY A 95 -17.38 -5.03 -7.41
N VAL A 96 -16.50 -5.31 -8.38
CA VAL A 96 -15.29 -6.12 -8.13
C VAL A 96 -14.33 -5.36 -7.23
N ALA A 97 -14.17 -4.05 -7.46
CA ALA A 97 -13.31 -3.22 -6.64
C ALA A 97 -13.72 -3.26 -5.17
N ASP A 98 -15.02 -3.16 -4.89
CA ASP A 98 -15.55 -3.23 -3.52
C ASP A 98 -15.23 -4.57 -2.86
N LYS A 99 -15.30 -5.67 -3.61
CA LYS A 99 -14.99 -6.99 -3.08
C LYS A 99 -13.51 -7.17 -2.79
N ILE A 100 -12.65 -6.56 -3.60
CA ILE A 100 -11.21 -6.55 -3.35
C ILE A 100 -10.91 -5.77 -2.06
N VAL A 101 -11.56 -4.63 -1.86
CA VAL A 101 -11.42 -3.85 -0.63
C VAL A 101 -11.85 -4.68 0.58
N LEU A 102 -12.97 -5.38 0.49
CA LEU A 102 -13.43 -6.25 1.56
C LEU A 102 -12.42 -7.36 1.84
N GLY A 103 -11.94 -8.03 0.80
CA GLY A 103 -10.91 -9.07 0.95
C GLY A 103 -9.64 -8.55 1.59
N GLY A 104 -9.20 -7.35 1.19
CA GLY A 104 -8.04 -6.70 1.77
C GLY A 104 -8.22 -6.41 3.25
N LYS A 105 -9.37 -5.88 3.64
CA LYS A 105 -9.68 -5.61 5.05
C LYS A 105 -9.68 -6.89 5.88
N LEU A 106 -10.28 -7.96 5.37
CA LEU A 106 -10.27 -9.24 6.06
C LEU A 106 -8.86 -9.82 6.19
N THR A 107 -8.05 -9.67 5.15
CA THR A 107 -6.66 -10.11 5.18
C THR A 107 -5.86 -9.33 6.23
N ILE A 108 -6.06 -8.02 6.30
CA ILE A 108 -5.41 -7.18 7.31
C ILE A 108 -5.80 -7.61 8.71
N VAL A 109 -7.07 -7.90 8.95
CA VAL A 109 -7.53 -8.40 10.25
C VAL A 109 -6.82 -9.71 10.59
N ALA A 110 -6.78 -10.64 9.64
CA ALA A 110 -6.13 -11.94 9.86
C ALA A 110 -4.63 -11.79 10.17
N VAL A 111 -3.94 -10.93 9.43
CA VAL A 111 -2.50 -10.69 9.64
C VAL A 111 -2.25 -9.94 10.94
N SER A 112 -3.18 -9.11 11.38
CA SER A 112 -3.02 -8.32 12.62
C SER A 112 -3.28 -9.13 13.89
N LEU A 113 -3.91 -10.31 13.81
CA LEU A 113 -4.20 -11.12 14.99
C LEU A 113 -2.97 -11.43 15.84
N PRO A 114 -1.83 -11.88 15.28
CA PRO A 114 -0.64 -12.09 16.09
C PRO A 114 -0.16 -10.84 16.81
N LEU A 115 -0.29 -9.67 16.16
CA LEU A 115 0.07 -8.39 16.76
C LEU A 115 -0.84 -8.09 17.95
N ILE A 116 -2.14 -8.31 17.79
CA ILE A 116 -3.13 -8.11 18.86
C ILE A 116 -2.82 -9.01 20.06
N PHE A 117 -2.52 -10.30 19.80
CA PHE A 117 -2.17 -11.25 20.86
C PHE A 117 -0.90 -10.80 21.60
N ARG A 118 0.09 -10.30 20.90
CA ARG A 118 1.31 -9.80 21.53
C ARG A 118 1.05 -8.59 22.39
N VAL A 119 0.22 -7.67 21.92
CA VAL A 119 -0.16 -6.49 22.71
C VAL A 119 -0.89 -6.91 23.99
N LEU A 120 -1.82 -7.87 23.87
CA LEU A 120 -2.54 -8.40 25.05
C LEU A 120 -1.60 -9.08 26.03
N THR A 121 -0.62 -9.84 25.53
CA THR A 121 0.38 -10.50 26.38
C THR A 121 1.20 -9.48 27.16
N VAL A 122 1.64 -8.41 26.48
CA VAL A 122 2.39 -7.33 27.12
C VAL A 122 1.55 -6.62 28.18
N LEU A 123 0.28 -6.34 27.88
CA LEU A 123 -0.63 -5.71 28.82
C LEU A 123 -0.87 -6.58 30.04
N ASN A 124 -1.08 -7.88 29.85
CA ASN A 124 -1.25 -8.84 30.95
C ASN A 124 -0.01 -8.90 31.84
N ALA A 125 1.17 -8.94 31.24
CA ALA A 125 2.42 -8.91 32.01
C ALA A 125 2.56 -7.62 32.80
N PHE A 126 2.22 -6.49 32.18
CA PHE A 126 2.25 -5.19 32.86
C PHE A 126 1.26 -5.12 34.00
N LEU A 127 0.02 -5.58 33.78
CA LEU A 127 -1.01 -5.60 34.82
C LEU A 127 -0.69 -6.61 35.93
N GLY A 128 -0.04 -7.71 35.57
CA GLY A 128 0.38 -8.72 36.53
C GLY A 128 1.46 -8.25 37.49
N LEU A 129 2.18 -7.18 37.13
CA LEU A 129 3.21 -6.58 37.98
C LEU A 129 2.62 -5.64 39.04
N ILE A 130 1.38 -5.26 38.87
CA ILE A 130 0.65 -4.39 39.80
C ILE A 130 -0.08 -5.24 40.83
#